data_8b0fefdd774f14c8bb0bec9834b5072e
#
_entry.id   8b0fefdd774f14c8bb0bec9834b5072e
#
_cell.length_a   1.000
_cell.length_b   1.000
_cell.length_c   1.000
_cell.angle_alpha   90.00
_cell.angle_beta   90.00
_cell.angle_gamma   90.00
#
_symmetry.space_group_name_H-M   'P 1'
#
loop_
_entity.id
_entity.type
_entity.pdbx_description
1 polymer ?
#
loop_
_entity_poly.entity_id
_entity_poly.type
_entity_poly.pdbx_seq_one_letter_code
_entity_poly.pdbx_strand_id
1 'polypeptide(L)'
;GLLLLTPHFESFFVGVAFAARAGAKVNLMSSAVTHDPRVDPAVQAHVSAKYRGLEPWLNGGQVLDMEQGIRPFYRMLERKETLVVLGDAPVLPNGVSATVDFLGAQRLIAGGALRLAQKADCDSGGYVCRMERPGHYVMEWCEPGPANDPATIQRVYALFTRAILSTPGRWWASDLLPAIPPCPKPAPTPL
;
A
#
# COMPACT_ATOMS: atom_id res chain seq x y z
N GLY A 1 9.35 -9.88 10.02
CA GLY A 1 8.15 -9.23 9.50
C GLY A 1 8.31 -8.86 8.05
N LEU A 2 7.21 -8.58 7.41
CA LEU A 2 7.20 -8.17 6.00
C LEU A 2 6.20 -7.03 5.81
N LEU A 3 6.65 -5.91 5.25
CA LEU A 3 5.77 -4.87 4.74
C LEU A 3 5.50 -5.14 3.26
N LEU A 4 4.24 -5.35 2.88
CA LEU A 4 3.82 -5.42 1.50
C LEU A 4 3.05 -4.16 1.11
N LEU A 5 3.56 -3.44 0.12
CA LEU A 5 2.90 -2.31 -0.48
C LEU A 5 2.07 -2.75 -1.69
N THR A 6 0.91 -2.13 -1.90
CA THR A 6 0.08 -2.32 -3.09
C THR A 6 -0.60 -1.00 -3.43
N PRO A 7 -0.86 -0.68 -4.71
CA PRO A 7 -1.65 0.51 -5.04
C PRO A 7 -3.15 0.20 -4.93
N HIS A 8 -3.98 1.24 -4.93
CA HIS A 8 -5.43 1.11 -5.13
C HIS A 8 -5.76 0.63 -6.57
N PHE A 9 -5.25 -0.53 -6.92
CA PHE A 9 -5.32 -1.05 -8.26
C PHE A 9 -6.19 -2.30 -8.31
N GLU A 10 -7.28 -2.23 -9.05
CA GLU A 10 -8.21 -3.31 -9.38
C GLU A 10 -8.50 -4.28 -8.20
N SER A 11 -7.86 -5.45 -8.21
CA SER A 11 -8.18 -6.57 -7.31
C SER A 11 -7.21 -6.69 -6.12
N PHE A 12 -6.68 -5.57 -5.60
CA PHE A 12 -5.68 -5.61 -4.53
C PHE A 12 -6.12 -6.41 -3.29
N PHE A 13 -7.42 -6.43 -2.95
CA PHE A 13 -7.95 -7.27 -1.86
C PHE A 13 -7.78 -8.77 -2.12
N VAL A 14 -7.90 -9.21 -3.36
CA VAL A 14 -7.64 -10.61 -3.74
C VAL A 14 -6.16 -10.93 -3.57
N GLY A 15 -5.27 -9.99 -3.87
CA GLY A 15 -3.84 -10.12 -3.63
C GLY A 15 -3.50 -10.30 -2.14
N VAL A 16 -4.20 -9.61 -1.22
CA VAL A 16 -4.07 -9.82 0.23
C VAL A 16 -4.38 -11.28 0.60
N ALA A 17 -5.51 -11.81 0.09
CA ALA A 17 -5.89 -13.20 0.34
C ALA A 17 -4.89 -14.21 -0.26
N PHE A 18 -4.29 -13.92 -1.42
CA PHE A 18 -3.23 -14.76 -2.00
C PHE A 18 -1.98 -14.81 -1.13
N ALA A 19 -1.54 -13.67 -0.58
CA ALA A 19 -0.41 -13.63 0.35
C ALA A 19 -0.68 -14.50 1.58
N ALA A 20 -1.90 -14.46 2.11
CA ALA A 20 -2.30 -15.28 3.25
C ALA A 20 -2.36 -16.78 2.91
N ARG A 21 -2.82 -17.15 1.71
CA ARG A 21 -2.81 -18.55 1.24
C ARG A 21 -1.41 -19.11 1.06
N ALA A 22 -0.40 -18.28 0.86
CA ALA A 22 1.00 -18.70 0.87
C ALA A 22 1.55 -19.01 2.28
N GLY A 23 0.68 -18.96 3.31
CA GLY A 23 1.03 -19.31 4.70
C GLY A 23 1.33 -18.11 5.61
N ALA A 24 1.36 -16.90 5.08
CA ALA A 24 1.60 -15.71 5.88
C ALA A 24 0.36 -15.36 6.73
N LYS A 25 0.57 -14.92 7.97
CA LYS A 25 -0.45 -14.19 8.73
C LYS A 25 -0.46 -12.76 8.26
N VAL A 26 -1.52 -12.35 7.58
CA VAL A 26 -1.59 -11.07 6.88
C VAL A 26 -2.52 -10.10 7.59
N ASN A 27 -2.01 -8.90 7.87
CA ASN A 27 -2.80 -7.80 8.41
C ASN A 27 -2.90 -6.70 7.36
N LEU A 28 -4.03 -6.01 7.30
CA LEU A 28 -4.25 -4.90 6.39
C LEU A 28 -4.40 -3.60 7.19
N MET A 29 -3.59 -2.60 6.86
CA MET A 29 -3.76 -1.25 7.38
C MET A 29 -4.86 -0.55 6.59
N SER A 30 -5.86 -0.06 7.29
CA SER A 30 -6.97 0.72 6.76
C SER A 30 -6.91 2.16 7.28
N SER A 31 -7.68 3.04 6.64
CA SER A 31 -8.01 4.38 7.15
C SER A 31 -9.37 4.38 7.82
N ALA A 32 -9.74 5.50 8.46
CA ALA A 32 -11.03 5.69 9.16
C ALA A 32 -12.27 5.66 8.24
N VAL A 33 -12.15 5.27 6.98
CA VAL A 33 -13.23 5.32 6.00
C VAL A 33 -14.53 4.64 6.46
N THR A 34 -14.44 3.68 7.38
CA THR A 34 -15.59 2.93 7.90
C THR A 34 -16.39 3.69 8.97
N HIS A 35 -15.86 4.78 9.49
CA HIS A 35 -16.50 5.57 10.56
C HIS A 35 -16.22 7.09 10.48
N ASP A 36 -15.59 7.57 9.41
CA ASP A 36 -15.40 9.01 9.16
C ASP A 36 -16.77 9.64 8.81
N PRO A 37 -17.27 10.60 9.59
CA PRO A 37 -18.59 11.21 9.36
C PRO A 37 -18.68 11.99 8.03
N ARG A 38 -17.56 12.26 7.38
CA ARG A 38 -17.51 12.92 6.06
C ARG A 38 -17.75 11.95 4.91
N VAL A 39 -17.67 10.64 5.17
CA VAL A 39 -17.89 9.57 4.18
C VAL A 39 -19.36 9.19 4.18
N ASP A 40 -19.94 9.04 3.00
CA ASP A 40 -21.33 8.59 2.85
C ASP A 40 -21.58 7.27 3.59
N PRO A 41 -22.66 7.12 4.37
CA PRO A 41 -22.98 5.91 5.13
C PRO A 41 -23.04 4.64 4.28
N ALA A 42 -23.50 4.72 3.03
CA ALA A 42 -23.52 3.56 2.13
C ALA A 42 -22.11 3.11 1.75
N VAL A 43 -21.18 4.06 1.56
CA VAL A 43 -19.76 3.76 1.31
C VAL A 43 -19.13 3.14 2.55
N GLN A 44 -19.39 3.69 3.75
CA GLN A 44 -18.91 3.11 5.01
C GLN A 44 -19.38 1.66 5.18
N ALA A 45 -20.69 1.42 4.97
CA ALA A 45 -21.27 0.08 5.06
C ALA A 45 -20.67 -0.88 4.05
N HIS A 46 -20.45 -0.44 2.81
CA HIS A 46 -19.83 -1.23 1.76
C HIS A 46 -18.37 -1.62 2.08
N VAL A 47 -17.56 -0.67 2.51
CA VAL A 47 -16.16 -0.92 2.90
C VAL A 47 -16.10 -1.84 4.12
N SER A 48 -16.95 -1.61 5.13
CA SER A 48 -17.06 -2.49 6.31
C SER A 48 -17.44 -3.91 5.93
N ALA A 49 -18.35 -4.10 4.98
CA ALA A 49 -18.72 -5.42 4.49
C ALA A 49 -17.55 -6.11 3.76
N LYS A 50 -16.78 -5.36 2.96
CA LYS A 50 -15.55 -5.87 2.31
C LYS A 50 -14.53 -6.35 3.34
N TYR A 51 -14.27 -5.56 4.38
CA TYR A 51 -13.30 -5.92 5.42
C TYR A 51 -13.72 -7.17 6.17
N ARG A 52 -14.99 -7.25 6.63
CA ARG A 52 -15.53 -8.46 7.25
C ARG A 52 -15.45 -9.69 6.34
N GLY A 53 -15.69 -9.50 5.05
CA GLY A 53 -15.57 -10.59 4.06
C GLY A 53 -14.11 -11.01 3.82
N LEU A 54 -13.14 -10.12 4.01
CA LEU A 54 -11.73 -10.40 3.82
C LEU A 54 -11.11 -11.12 5.04
N GLU A 55 -11.47 -10.74 6.26
CA GLU A 55 -10.83 -11.23 7.49
C GLU A 55 -10.70 -12.76 7.60
N PRO A 56 -11.70 -13.57 7.22
CA PRO A 56 -11.57 -15.03 7.24
C PRO A 56 -10.44 -15.59 6.35
N TRP A 57 -9.98 -14.78 5.38
CA TRP A 57 -8.95 -15.16 4.41
C TRP A 57 -7.55 -14.66 4.80
N LEU A 58 -7.39 -14.00 5.95
CA LEU A 58 -6.13 -13.38 6.39
C LEU A 58 -5.22 -14.32 7.20
N ASN A 59 -5.55 -15.61 7.28
CA ASN A 59 -4.79 -16.60 8.06
C ASN A 59 -4.56 -16.16 9.52
N GLY A 60 -5.64 -15.73 10.19
CA GLY A 60 -5.61 -15.22 11.56
C GLY A 60 -5.11 -13.79 11.72
N GLY A 61 -4.88 -13.08 10.62
CA GLY A 61 -4.66 -11.63 10.62
C GLY A 61 -5.97 -10.85 10.71
N GLN A 62 -5.88 -9.54 10.59
CA GLN A 62 -7.02 -8.63 10.77
C GLN A 62 -6.87 -7.36 9.95
N VAL A 63 -7.97 -6.65 9.75
CA VAL A 63 -7.97 -5.29 9.21
C VAL A 63 -7.99 -4.32 10.38
N LEU A 64 -6.99 -3.40 10.44
CA LEU A 64 -6.90 -2.40 11.50
C LEU A 64 -6.86 -1.00 10.93
N ASP A 65 -7.53 -0.13 11.64
CA ASP A 65 -7.51 1.29 11.35
C ASP A 65 -6.22 1.95 11.87
N MET A 66 -5.60 2.76 11.03
CA MET A 66 -4.40 3.52 11.38
C MET A 66 -4.64 4.54 12.51
N GLU A 67 -5.90 4.97 12.74
CA GLU A 67 -6.26 5.90 13.82
C GLU A 67 -6.16 5.27 15.21
N GLN A 68 -6.11 3.94 15.31
CA GLN A 68 -5.80 3.26 16.57
C GLN A 68 -4.34 3.44 17.00
N GLY A 69 -3.56 4.18 16.21
CA GLY A 69 -2.16 4.47 16.43
C GLY A 69 -1.22 3.44 15.79
N ILE A 70 0.07 3.74 15.84
CA ILE A 70 1.10 2.97 15.11
C ILE A 70 1.58 1.72 15.86
N ARG A 71 1.37 1.65 17.18
CA ARG A 71 1.89 0.56 18.04
C ARG A 71 1.42 -0.84 17.63
N PRO A 72 0.13 -1.07 17.31
CA PRO A 72 -0.33 -2.38 16.84
C PRO A 72 0.44 -2.86 15.62
N PHE A 73 0.62 -2.01 14.61
CA PHE A 73 1.31 -2.33 13.37
C PHE A 73 2.79 -2.66 13.59
N TYR A 74 3.46 -1.90 14.46
CA TYR A 74 4.84 -2.19 14.83
C TYR A 74 4.97 -3.58 15.47
N ARG A 75 4.10 -3.91 16.43
CA ARG A 75 4.09 -5.23 17.09
C ARG A 75 3.81 -6.39 16.12
N MET A 76 3.01 -6.17 15.07
CA MET A 76 2.78 -7.18 14.03
C MET A 76 4.07 -7.49 13.27
N LEU A 77 4.79 -6.47 12.86
CA LEU A 77 6.08 -6.63 12.18
C LEU A 77 7.12 -7.30 13.08
N GLU A 78 7.20 -6.93 14.37
CA GLU A 78 8.08 -7.60 15.34
C GLU A 78 7.75 -9.09 15.50
N ARG A 79 6.47 -9.48 15.48
CA ARG A 79 6.02 -10.88 15.51
C ARG A 79 6.21 -11.64 14.19
N LYS A 80 6.91 -11.04 13.24
CA LYS A 80 7.17 -11.62 11.91
C LYS A 80 5.89 -11.86 11.09
N GLU A 81 4.83 -11.11 11.37
CA GLU A 81 3.61 -11.10 10.56
C GLU A 81 3.80 -10.23 9.32
N THR A 82 2.91 -10.35 8.35
CA THR A 82 2.87 -9.50 7.15
C THR A 82 1.89 -8.36 7.36
N LEU A 83 2.32 -7.14 7.06
CA LEU A 83 1.49 -5.95 7.03
C LEU A 83 1.33 -5.45 5.60
N VAL A 84 0.10 -5.41 5.11
CA VAL A 84 -0.24 -4.84 3.80
C VAL A 84 -0.69 -3.39 3.97
N VAL A 85 -0.16 -2.50 3.12
CA VAL A 85 -0.46 -1.07 3.13
C VAL A 85 -0.64 -0.57 1.70
N LEU A 86 -1.59 0.34 1.51
CA LEU A 86 -1.77 1.03 0.24
C LEU A 86 -0.66 2.08 0.07
N GLY A 87 0.20 1.86 -0.94
CA GLY A 87 1.44 2.62 -1.14
C GLY A 87 1.29 3.88 -1.99
N ASP A 88 0.13 4.13 -2.55
CA ASP A 88 -0.17 5.26 -3.44
C ASP A 88 -0.98 6.37 -2.74
N ALA A 89 -0.89 6.44 -1.42
CA ALA A 89 -1.52 7.49 -0.64
C ALA A 89 -0.66 8.77 -0.60
N PRO A 90 -1.29 9.97 -0.62
CA PRO A 90 -0.59 11.24 -0.45
C PRO A 90 -0.03 11.37 0.96
N VAL A 91 0.97 12.25 1.10
CA VAL A 91 1.52 12.59 2.42
C VAL A 91 0.48 13.41 3.20
N LEU A 92 0.14 12.96 4.38
CA LEU A 92 -0.74 13.72 5.28
C LEU A 92 -0.01 14.96 5.83
N PRO A 93 -0.73 16.00 6.24
CA PRO A 93 -0.15 17.14 6.94
C PRO A 93 0.72 16.66 8.12
N ASN A 94 1.96 17.14 8.21
CA ASN A 94 2.96 16.70 9.20
C ASN A 94 3.34 15.21 9.14
N GLY A 95 2.95 14.51 8.08
CA GLY A 95 3.28 13.11 7.87
C GLY A 95 4.72 12.90 7.41
N VAL A 96 5.21 11.67 7.58
CA VAL A 96 6.49 11.23 7.04
C VAL A 96 6.34 10.99 5.55
N SER A 97 7.29 11.49 4.76
CA SER A 97 7.34 11.26 3.32
C SER A 97 8.53 10.39 2.92
N ALA A 98 8.42 9.76 1.78
CA ALA A 98 9.51 9.14 1.05
C ALA A 98 9.49 9.63 -0.40
N THR A 99 10.66 9.76 -1.00
CA THR A 99 10.79 10.17 -2.41
C THR A 99 10.95 8.95 -3.28
N VAL A 100 10.16 8.86 -4.34
CA VAL A 100 10.18 7.75 -5.31
C VAL A 100 9.95 8.24 -6.73
N ASP A 101 10.48 7.52 -7.71
CA ASP A 101 10.08 7.71 -9.11
C ASP A 101 8.77 6.96 -9.34
N PHE A 102 7.69 7.71 -9.56
CA PHE A 102 6.35 7.17 -9.72
C PHE A 102 5.60 7.91 -10.82
N LEU A 103 5.05 7.15 -11.79
CA LEU A 103 4.28 7.69 -12.92
C LEU A 103 5.02 8.80 -13.68
N GLY A 104 6.27 8.54 -14.03
CA GLY A 104 7.09 9.42 -14.87
C GLY A 104 7.67 10.66 -14.19
N ALA A 105 7.56 10.77 -12.87
CA ALA A 105 8.15 11.87 -12.12
C ALA A 105 8.63 11.42 -10.74
N GLN A 106 9.59 12.13 -10.18
CA GLN A 106 9.94 12.00 -8.77
C GLN A 106 8.83 12.63 -7.93
N ARG A 107 8.30 11.89 -6.95
CA ARG A 107 7.17 12.30 -6.12
C ARG A 107 7.39 12.00 -4.65
N LEU A 108 6.73 12.77 -3.79
CA LEU A 108 6.64 12.47 -2.36
C LEU A 108 5.39 11.63 -2.10
N ILE A 109 5.60 10.47 -1.47
CA ILE A 109 4.53 9.56 -1.06
C ILE A 109 4.50 9.42 0.46
N ALA A 110 3.40 8.89 1.02
CA ALA A 110 3.29 8.60 2.44
C ALA A 110 4.33 7.56 2.88
N GLY A 111 5.31 7.98 3.68
CA GLY A 111 6.45 7.17 4.13
C GLY A 111 6.26 6.52 5.50
N GLY A 112 5.11 6.70 6.15
CA GLY A 112 4.90 6.24 7.53
C GLY A 112 5.06 4.74 7.71
N ALA A 113 4.50 3.93 6.81
CA ALA A 113 4.61 2.48 6.83
C ALA A 113 6.05 1.99 6.57
N LEU A 114 6.77 2.65 5.64
CA LEU A 114 8.18 2.36 5.39
C LEU A 114 9.03 2.62 6.64
N ARG A 115 8.78 3.73 7.34
CA ARG A 115 9.46 4.05 8.60
C ARG A 115 9.16 3.02 9.69
N LEU A 116 7.96 2.47 9.74
CA LEU A 116 7.62 1.37 10.65
C LEU A 116 8.44 0.12 10.35
N ALA A 117 8.51 -0.28 9.07
CA ALA A 117 9.27 -1.45 8.64
C ALA A 117 10.77 -1.28 8.90
N GLN A 118 11.33 -0.10 8.63
CA GLN A 118 12.72 0.24 8.94
C GLN A 118 13.03 0.12 10.44
N LYS A 119 12.13 0.63 11.31
CA LYS A 119 12.29 0.52 12.77
C LYS A 119 12.16 -0.90 13.30
N ALA A 120 11.34 -1.73 12.64
CA ALA A 120 11.14 -3.13 12.99
C ALA A 120 12.19 -4.05 12.35
N ASP A 121 13.16 -3.49 11.63
CA ASP A 121 14.18 -4.23 10.88
C ASP A 121 13.55 -5.33 10.00
N CYS A 122 12.60 -4.94 9.17
CA CYS A 122 11.82 -5.82 8.32
C CYS A 122 12.12 -5.59 6.85
N ASP A 123 11.86 -6.62 6.06
CA ASP A 123 11.84 -6.48 4.60
C ASP A 123 10.58 -5.75 4.13
N SER A 124 10.71 -5.12 2.97
CA SER A 124 9.60 -4.52 2.23
C SER A 124 9.54 -5.09 0.82
N GLY A 125 8.33 -5.28 0.32
CA GLY A 125 8.06 -5.70 -1.04
C GLY A 125 6.78 -5.05 -1.54
N GLY A 126 6.35 -5.44 -2.72
CA GLY A 126 5.10 -4.94 -3.26
C GLY A 126 4.46 -5.90 -4.24
N TYR A 127 3.17 -5.73 -4.43
CA TYR A 127 2.42 -6.50 -5.42
C TYR A 127 1.36 -5.64 -6.10
N VAL A 128 0.93 -6.13 -7.27
CA VAL A 128 -0.31 -5.75 -7.93
C VAL A 128 -1.12 -7.00 -8.21
N CYS A 129 -2.44 -6.91 -8.11
CA CYS A 129 -3.33 -8.02 -8.42
C CYS A 129 -4.38 -7.55 -9.42
N ARG A 130 -4.50 -8.25 -10.54
CA ARG A 130 -5.46 -7.96 -11.60
C ARG A 130 -6.28 -9.17 -11.97
N MET A 131 -7.48 -8.94 -12.42
CA MET A 131 -8.33 -9.97 -13.01
C MET A 131 -8.05 -10.04 -14.51
N GLU A 132 -7.57 -11.19 -15.01
CA GLU A 132 -7.39 -11.43 -16.45
C GLU A 132 -8.73 -11.70 -17.14
N ARG A 133 -9.57 -12.50 -16.49
CA ARG A 133 -10.92 -12.83 -16.92
C ARG A 133 -11.75 -13.20 -15.69
N PRO A 134 -13.08 -13.21 -15.77
CA PRO A 134 -13.92 -13.52 -14.61
C PRO A 134 -13.47 -14.75 -13.84
N GLY A 135 -13.20 -14.59 -12.55
CA GLY A 135 -12.73 -15.65 -11.66
C GLY A 135 -11.23 -16.01 -11.75
N HIS A 136 -10.47 -15.41 -12.65
CA HIS A 136 -9.04 -15.66 -12.80
C HIS A 136 -8.24 -14.41 -12.48
N TYR A 137 -7.41 -14.51 -11.46
CA TYR A 137 -6.59 -13.41 -10.96
C TYR A 137 -5.11 -13.73 -11.11
N VAL A 138 -4.35 -12.73 -11.48
CA VAL A 138 -2.88 -12.78 -11.54
C VAL A 138 -2.32 -11.78 -10.55
N MET A 139 -1.41 -12.25 -9.73
CA MET A 139 -0.63 -11.42 -8.81
C MET A 139 0.79 -11.32 -9.33
N GLU A 140 1.22 -10.10 -9.62
CA GLU A 140 2.60 -9.77 -9.89
C GLU A 140 3.20 -9.16 -8.63
N TRP A 141 4.38 -9.56 -8.27
CA TRP A 141 5.08 -9.06 -7.09
C TRP A 141 6.55 -8.78 -7.40
N CYS A 142 7.19 -7.98 -6.58
CA CYS A 142 8.63 -7.82 -6.60
C CYS A 142 9.24 -8.47 -5.35
N GLU A 143 10.44 -9.03 -5.53
CA GLU A 143 11.19 -9.65 -4.44
C GLU A 143 11.34 -8.68 -3.27
N PRO A 144 10.97 -9.11 -2.04
CA PRO A 144 11.22 -8.34 -0.84
C PRO A 144 12.72 -8.08 -0.64
N GLY A 145 13.01 -6.98 0.01
CA GLY A 145 14.35 -6.61 0.42
C GLY A 145 14.32 -5.63 1.58
N PRO A 146 15.47 -5.22 2.11
CA PRO A 146 15.54 -4.36 3.27
C PRO A 146 14.73 -3.08 3.09
N ALA A 147 13.87 -2.74 4.08
CA ALA A 147 13.03 -1.54 4.03
C ALA A 147 13.85 -0.23 4.07
N ASN A 148 15.09 -0.28 4.48
CA ASN A 148 16.03 0.85 4.48
C ASN A 148 16.81 0.99 3.17
N ASP A 149 16.69 0.06 2.22
CA ASP A 149 17.30 0.14 0.90
C ASP A 149 16.37 0.90 -0.07
N PRO A 150 16.75 2.10 -0.54
CA PRO A 150 15.95 2.87 -1.50
C PRO A 150 15.69 2.09 -2.81
N ALA A 151 16.59 1.21 -3.23
CA ALA A 151 16.43 0.43 -4.44
C ALA A 151 15.28 -0.59 -4.29
N THR A 152 15.09 -1.14 -3.09
CA THR A 152 13.95 -2.01 -2.79
C THR A 152 12.63 -1.27 -3.00
N ILE A 153 12.51 -0.08 -2.42
CA ILE A 153 11.29 0.73 -2.53
C ILE A 153 11.07 1.19 -3.97
N GLN A 154 12.14 1.57 -4.68
CA GLN A 154 12.03 1.98 -6.09
C GLN A 154 11.56 0.82 -6.99
N ARG A 155 11.97 -0.43 -6.74
CA ARG A 155 11.44 -1.61 -7.47
C ARG A 155 9.92 -1.76 -7.27
N VAL A 156 9.42 -1.53 -6.06
CA VAL A 156 7.97 -1.55 -5.77
C VAL A 156 7.23 -0.51 -6.61
N TYR A 157 7.71 0.74 -6.63
CA TYR A 157 7.05 1.81 -7.39
C TYR A 157 7.23 1.66 -8.91
N ALA A 158 8.29 1.01 -9.37
CA ALA A 158 8.43 0.61 -10.77
C ALA A 158 7.37 -0.42 -11.19
N LEU A 159 7.07 -1.41 -10.31
CA LEU A 159 5.97 -2.36 -10.51
C LEU A 159 4.62 -1.64 -10.59
N PHE A 160 4.33 -0.73 -9.67
CA PHE A 160 3.09 0.05 -9.65
C PHE A 160 2.94 0.90 -10.91
N THR A 161 4.00 1.63 -11.28
CA THR A 161 4.02 2.47 -12.49
C THR A 161 3.71 1.65 -13.73
N ARG A 162 4.37 0.51 -13.89
CA ARG A 162 4.13 -0.38 -15.04
C ARG A 162 2.69 -0.87 -15.10
N ALA A 163 2.14 -1.33 -13.97
CA ALA A 163 0.76 -1.81 -13.92
C ALA A 163 -0.25 -0.72 -14.22
N ILE A 164 -0.11 0.46 -13.60
CA ILE A 164 -1.02 1.59 -13.80
C ILE A 164 -0.95 2.11 -15.23
N LEU A 165 0.24 2.28 -15.81
CA LEU A 165 0.38 2.76 -17.19
C LEU A 165 -0.13 1.76 -18.22
N SER A 166 -0.09 0.46 -17.94
CA SER A 166 -0.64 -0.56 -18.83
C SER A 166 -2.17 -0.55 -18.88
N THR A 167 -2.83 -0.21 -17.78
CA THR A 167 -4.30 -0.19 -17.66
C THR A 167 -4.77 0.91 -16.69
N PRO A 168 -4.66 2.19 -17.09
CA PRO A 168 -4.89 3.32 -16.18
C PRO A 168 -6.31 3.34 -15.57
N GLY A 169 -7.32 2.93 -16.33
CA GLY A 169 -8.71 2.87 -15.85
C GLY A 169 -8.98 1.86 -14.72
N ARG A 170 -7.98 1.04 -14.35
CA ARG A 170 -8.07 0.10 -13.23
C ARG A 170 -7.45 0.64 -11.94
N TRP A 171 -6.85 1.81 -11.97
CA TRP A 171 -6.31 2.48 -10.81
C TRP A 171 -7.36 3.40 -10.17
N TRP A 172 -7.86 3.00 -8.99
CA TRP A 172 -8.96 3.69 -8.31
C TRP A 172 -8.54 5.00 -7.64
N ALA A 173 -7.24 5.17 -7.39
CA ALA A 173 -6.70 6.35 -6.72
C ALA A 173 -6.22 7.43 -7.71
N SER A 174 -6.67 7.40 -8.96
CA SER A 174 -6.30 8.40 -9.98
C SER A 174 -6.60 9.84 -9.53
N ASP A 175 -7.67 10.02 -8.76
CA ASP A 175 -8.08 11.32 -8.21
C ASP A 175 -7.12 11.85 -7.13
N LEU A 176 -6.29 10.98 -6.55
CA LEU A 176 -5.26 11.36 -5.58
C LEU A 176 -3.97 11.86 -6.23
N LEU A 177 -3.79 11.67 -7.55
CA LEU A 177 -2.56 12.05 -8.24
C LEU A 177 -2.21 13.55 -8.09
N PRO A 178 -3.16 14.50 -8.13
CA PRO A 178 -2.87 15.92 -7.85
C PRO A 178 -2.34 16.17 -6.44
N ALA A 179 -2.69 15.31 -5.46
CA ALA A 179 -2.21 15.39 -4.09
C ALA A 179 -0.82 14.73 -3.89
N ILE A 180 -0.27 14.12 -4.95
CA ILE A 180 1.08 13.55 -5.01
C ILE A 180 1.84 14.28 -6.14
N PRO A 181 2.08 15.60 -6.03
CA PRO A 181 2.69 16.38 -7.09
C PRO A 181 4.14 15.94 -7.37
N PRO A 182 4.64 16.17 -8.59
CA PRO A 182 6.06 16.03 -8.87
C PRO A 182 6.90 16.90 -7.94
N CYS A 183 8.05 16.37 -7.50
CA CYS A 183 9.03 17.17 -6.78
C CYS A 183 9.52 18.34 -7.66
N PRO A 184 9.75 19.52 -7.09
CA PRO A 184 10.37 20.61 -7.82
C PRO A 184 11.70 20.16 -8.41
N LYS A 185 11.94 20.46 -9.68
CA LYS A 185 13.29 20.26 -10.26
C LYS A 185 14.26 21.18 -9.53
N PRO A 186 15.47 20.70 -9.20
CA PRO A 186 16.49 21.58 -8.68
C PRO A 186 16.71 22.73 -9.67
N ALA A 187 16.83 23.96 -9.15
CA ALA A 187 17.16 25.11 -9.98
C ALA A 187 18.46 24.82 -10.75
N PRO A 188 18.57 25.18 -12.04
CA PRO A 188 19.82 25.03 -12.77
C PRO A 188 20.92 25.76 -12.00
N THR A 189 22.01 25.06 -11.70
CA THR A 189 23.19 25.69 -11.10
C THR A 189 23.67 26.81 -12.04
N PRO A 190 23.82 28.07 -11.58
CA PRO A 190 24.36 29.11 -12.44
C PRO A 190 25.79 28.73 -12.86
N LEU A 191 26.06 28.83 -14.17
CA LEU A 191 27.38 28.62 -14.78
C LEU A 191 28.38 29.65 -14.31
#